data_de022ff1b121eaae6ee1cd8e9cef255d
#
_entry.id   de022ff1b121eaae6ee1cd8e9cef255d
#
_cell.length_a   1.000
_cell.length_b   1.000
_cell.length_c   1.000
_cell.angle_alpha   90.00
_cell.angle_beta   90.00
_cell.angle_gamma   90.00
#
_symmetry.space_group_name_H-M   'P 1'
#
loop_
_entity.id
_entity.type
_entity.pdbx_description
1 polymer ?
#
loop_
_entity_poly.entity_id
_entity_poly.type
_entity_poly.pdbx_seq_one_letter_code
_entity_poly.pdbx_strand_id
1 'polypeptide(L)'
;MVNKEDLSLMAHLVRRAGFGANREELERLAEKGYQAVVEEMIDPPESTPAGKTAMLLRYQPGCLLPGGTPNPGQYNWLFHMITTKRPLQEKVALFWHHV
;
A
#
# COMPACT_ATOMS: atom_id res chain seq x y z
N MET A 1 15.12 -20.74 -5.80
CA MET A 1 14.15 -20.69 -6.90
C MET A 1 12.75 -20.71 -6.34
N VAL A 2 11.94 -19.74 -6.67
CA VAL A 2 10.60 -19.59 -6.11
C VAL A 2 9.63 -20.52 -6.84
N ASN A 3 8.89 -21.34 -6.09
CA ASN A 3 7.92 -22.27 -6.65
C ASN A 3 6.64 -21.52 -7.10
N LYS A 4 5.95 -22.07 -8.10
CA LYS A 4 4.68 -21.53 -8.59
C LYS A 4 3.61 -21.47 -7.49
N GLU A 5 3.61 -22.44 -6.60
CA GLU A 5 2.69 -22.47 -5.45
C GLU A 5 2.97 -21.35 -4.47
N ASP A 6 4.24 -21.09 -4.18
CA ASP A 6 4.66 -19.98 -3.31
C ASP A 6 4.28 -18.63 -3.89
N LEU A 7 4.45 -18.44 -5.20
CA LEU A 7 4.02 -17.24 -5.89
C LEU A 7 2.49 -17.06 -5.83
N SER A 8 1.73 -18.15 -5.98
CA SER A 8 0.27 -18.10 -5.90
C SER A 8 -0.21 -17.74 -4.49
N LEU A 9 0.39 -18.34 -3.47
CA LEU A 9 0.11 -18.02 -2.07
C LEU A 9 0.45 -16.57 -1.75
N MET A 10 1.61 -16.11 -2.21
CA MET A 10 2.04 -14.73 -1.99
C MET A 10 1.13 -13.73 -2.71
N ALA A 11 0.74 -14.02 -3.95
CA ALA A 11 -0.21 -13.20 -4.70
C ALA A 11 -1.56 -13.11 -3.98
N HIS A 12 -2.03 -14.23 -3.41
CA HIS A 12 -3.25 -14.25 -2.61
C HIS A 12 -3.12 -13.38 -1.35
N LEU A 13 -2.02 -13.54 -0.60
CA LEU A 13 -1.75 -12.74 0.60
C LEU A 13 -1.74 -11.24 0.28
N VAL A 14 -1.00 -10.82 -0.74
CA VAL A 14 -0.86 -9.41 -1.10
C VAL A 14 -2.17 -8.81 -1.58
N ARG A 15 -3.03 -9.58 -2.25
CA ARG A 15 -4.38 -9.13 -2.63
C ARG A 15 -5.31 -9.01 -1.42
N ARG A 16 -5.19 -9.89 -0.45
CA ARG A 16 -6.03 -9.88 0.77
C ARG A 16 -5.59 -8.81 1.76
N ALA A 17 -4.30 -8.64 1.95
CA ALA A 17 -3.72 -7.72 2.94
C ALA A 17 -3.25 -6.38 2.35
N GLY A 18 -3.39 -6.19 1.04
CA GLY A 18 -2.93 -4.99 0.35
C GLY A 18 -3.66 -4.79 -0.98
N PHE A 19 -2.99 -4.14 -1.92
CA PHE A 19 -3.56 -3.75 -3.22
C PHE A 19 -2.94 -4.52 -4.40
N GLY A 20 -2.27 -5.63 -4.13
CA GLY A 20 -1.57 -6.42 -5.12
C GLY A 20 -0.11 -6.01 -5.29
N ALA A 21 0.61 -6.78 -6.11
CA ALA A 21 2.01 -6.53 -6.43
C ALA A 21 2.31 -7.05 -7.84
N ASN A 22 3.35 -6.52 -8.47
CA ASN A 22 3.84 -7.04 -9.74
C ASN A 22 4.62 -8.35 -9.51
N ARG A 23 4.96 -9.04 -10.60
CA ARG A 23 5.63 -10.34 -10.52
C ARG A 23 6.99 -10.28 -9.82
N GLU A 24 7.78 -9.28 -10.12
CA GLU A 24 9.10 -9.06 -9.52
C GLU A 24 9.00 -8.88 -8.01
N GLU A 25 8.04 -8.10 -7.55
CA GLU A 25 7.75 -7.91 -6.14
C GLU A 25 7.26 -9.20 -5.47
N LEU A 26 6.42 -9.97 -6.14
CA LEU A 26 5.95 -11.26 -5.63
C LEU A 26 7.10 -12.27 -5.47
N GLU A 27 8.03 -12.31 -6.41
CA GLU A 27 9.21 -13.17 -6.34
C GLU A 27 10.09 -12.77 -5.15
N ARG A 28 10.33 -11.47 -4.96
CA ARG A 28 11.08 -10.93 -3.83
C ARG A 28 10.42 -11.27 -2.48
N LEU A 29 9.11 -11.14 -2.38
CA LEU A 29 8.37 -11.47 -1.17
C LEU A 29 8.35 -12.98 -0.90
N ALA A 30 8.24 -13.79 -1.95
CA ALA A 30 8.26 -15.25 -1.83
C ALA A 30 9.63 -15.78 -1.36
N GLU A 31 10.72 -15.16 -1.80
CA GLU A 31 12.07 -15.47 -1.29
C GLU A 31 12.22 -15.15 0.21
N LYS A 32 11.54 -14.11 0.67
CA LYS A 32 11.53 -13.71 2.08
C LYS A 32 10.78 -14.71 2.98
N GLY A 33 9.81 -15.41 2.43
CA GLY A 33 8.99 -16.40 3.13
C GLY A 33 7.64 -15.84 3.60
N TYR A 34 6.63 -16.69 3.56
CA TYR A 34 5.24 -16.32 3.86
C TYR A 34 5.08 -15.74 5.28
N GLN A 35 5.61 -16.43 6.27
CA GLN A 35 5.49 -16.02 7.68
C GLN A 35 6.15 -14.65 7.94
N ALA A 36 7.35 -14.46 7.39
CA ALA A 36 8.09 -13.21 7.55
C ALA A 36 7.34 -12.02 6.90
N VAL A 37 6.71 -12.25 5.76
CA VAL A 37 5.90 -11.22 5.08
C VAL A 37 4.64 -10.89 5.88
N VAL A 38 3.98 -11.89 6.45
CA VAL A 38 2.80 -11.67 7.32
C VAL A 38 3.18 -10.82 8.54
N GLU A 39 4.27 -11.15 9.21
CA GLU A 39 4.75 -10.40 10.38
C GLU A 39 5.10 -8.94 10.02
N GLU A 40 5.77 -8.74 8.89
CA GLU A 40 6.09 -7.40 8.39
C GLU A 40 4.85 -6.58 8.02
N MET A 41 3.79 -7.22 7.51
CA MET A 41 2.53 -6.55 7.22
C MET A 41 1.77 -6.13 8.48
N ILE A 42 1.84 -6.94 9.53
CA ILE A 42 1.17 -6.66 10.82
C ILE A 42 1.93 -5.58 11.58
N ASP A 43 3.25 -5.65 11.62
CA ASP A 43 4.11 -4.69 12.31
C ASP A 43 5.16 -4.14 11.34
N PRO A 44 4.74 -3.24 10.41
CA PRO A 44 5.66 -2.69 9.43
C PRO A 44 6.68 -1.75 10.06
N PRO A 45 7.89 -1.67 9.50
CA PRO A 45 8.89 -0.72 9.95
C PRO A 45 8.37 0.72 9.83
N GLU A 46 8.77 1.59 10.75
CA GLU A 46 8.35 2.99 10.74
C GLU A 46 8.67 3.64 9.40
N SER A 47 7.63 4.08 8.70
CA SER A 47 7.78 4.95 7.55
C SER A 47 7.10 6.28 7.86
N THR A 48 7.85 7.36 7.78
CA THR A 48 7.30 8.70 7.97
C THR A 48 6.41 9.07 6.78
N PRO A 49 5.10 9.24 6.98
CA PRO A 49 4.21 9.69 5.91
C PRO A 49 4.47 11.13 5.47
N ALA A 50 5.18 11.90 6.29
CA ALA A 50 5.46 13.31 6.05
C ALA A 50 6.15 13.60 4.71
N GLY A 51 7.09 12.77 4.29
CA GLY A 51 7.80 12.95 3.03
C GLY A 51 6.91 12.81 1.80
N LYS A 52 5.95 11.90 1.83
CA LYS A 52 5.01 11.67 0.72
C LYS A 52 4.01 12.80 0.59
N THR A 53 3.47 13.28 1.70
CA THR A 53 2.55 14.42 1.71
C THR A 53 3.24 15.69 1.25
N ALA A 54 4.48 15.94 1.67
CA ALA A 54 5.27 17.07 1.22
C ALA A 54 5.55 17.01 -0.29
N MET A 55 5.83 15.83 -0.83
CA MET A 55 6.03 15.63 -2.26
C MET A 55 4.74 15.89 -3.06
N LEU A 56 3.60 15.39 -2.59
CA LEU A 56 2.31 15.62 -3.22
C LEU A 56 1.94 17.12 -3.21
N LEU A 57 2.16 17.80 -2.09
CA LEU A 57 1.93 19.24 -1.96
C LEU A 57 2.81 20.05 -2.92
N ARG A 58 4.05 19.62 -3.12
CA ARG A 58 5.00 20.31 -4.01
C ARG A 58 4.65 20.19 -5.49
N TYR A 59 4.23 18.99 -5.93
CA TYR A 59 3.97 18.73 -7.35
C TYR A 59 2.49 18.83 -7.74
N GLN A 60 1.59 18.64 -6.81
CA GLN A 60 0.14 18.68 -7.01
C GLN A 60 -0.58 19.39 -5.86
N PRO A 61 -0.33 20.70 -5.67
CA PRO A 61 -0.91 21.42 -4.53
C PRO A 61 -2.45 21.42 -4.53
N GLY A 62 -3.07 21.38 -5.71
CA GLY A 62 -4.53 21.30 -5.86
C GLY A 62 -5.18 20.06 -5.25
N CYS A 63 -4.40 18.98 -5.06
CA CYS A 63 -4.88 17.75 -4.43
C CYS A 63 -5.10 17.86 -2.91
N LEU A 64 -4.58 18.91 -2.28
CA LEU A 64 -4.65 19.12 -0.84
C LEU A 64 -5.48 20.33 -0.43
N LEU A 65 -5.89 21.15 -1.39
CA LEU A 65 -6.66 22.37 -1.13
C LEU A 65 -8.17 22.06 -1.11
N PRO A 66 -8.91 22.56 -0.12
CA PRO A 66 -10.37 22.42 -0.10
C PRO A 66 -11.02 23.20 -1.26
N GLY A 67 -12.06 22.60 -1.85
CA GLY A 67 -12.83 23.22 -2.93
C GLY A 67 -12.33 22.94 -4.34
N GLY A 68 -11.27 22.14 -4.50
CA GLY A 68 -10.85 21.64 -5.81
C GLY A 68 -11.77 20.54 -6.33
N THR A 69 -12.05 20.53 -7.63
CA THR A 69 -12.72 19.40 -8.30
C THR A 69 -11.72 18.70 -9.22
N PRO A 70 -11.62 17.37 -9.16
CA PRO A 70 -12.31 16.46 -8.26
C PRO A 70 -11.79 16.53 -6.82
N ASN A 71 -12.48 15.88 -5.87
CA ASN A 71 -12.24 15.99 -4.44
C ASN A 71 -10.78 15.75 -4.04
N PRO A 72 -10.07 16.72 -3.45
CA PRO A 72 -8.66 16.60 -3.12
C PRO A 72 -8.36 15.50 -2.08
N GLY A 73 -9.31 15.20 -1.19
CA GLY A 73 -9.17 14.12 -0.22
C GLY A 73 -9.10 12.74 -0.88
N GLN A 74 -9.86 12.52 -1.94
CA GLN A 74 -9.83 11.27 -2.71
C GLN A 74 -8.48 11.07 -3.42
N TYR A 75 -7.93 12.11 -4.04
CA TYR A 75 -6.62 12.04 -4.67
C TYR A 75 -5.50 11.78 -3.68
N ASN A 76 -5.53 12.45 -2.55
CA ASN A 76 -4.54 12.25 -1.49
C ASN A 76 -4.59 10.82 -0.96
N TRP A 77 -5.77 10.29 -0.70
CA TRP A 77 -5.94 8.92 -0.23
C TRP A 77 -5.50 7.90 -1.28
N LEU A 78 -5.90 8.09 -2.54
CA LEU A 78 -5.49 7.22 -3.64
C LEU A 78 -3.96 7.22 -3.81
N PHE A 79 -3.32 8.39 -3.72
CA PHE A 79 -1.87 8.51 -3.74
C PHE A 79 -1.21 7.72 -2.60
N HIS A 80 -1.77 7.79 -1.39
CA HIS A 80 -1.29 7.00 -0.26
C HIS A 80 -1.45 5.50 -0.49
N MET A 81 -2.57 5.05 -1.04
CA MET A 81 -2.79 3.64 -1.37
C MET A 81 -1.77 3.10 -2.39
N ILE A 82 -1.44 3.91 -3.40
CA ILE A 82 -0.48 3.51 -4.45
C ILE A 82 0.96 3.47 -3.93
N THR A 83 1.33 4.42 -3.08
CA THR A 83 2.73 4.61 -2.65
C THR A 83 3.04 4.06 -1.27
N THR A 84 2.06 3.52 -0.58
CA THR A 84 2.22 3.06 0.81
C THR A 84 3.19 1.89 0.94
N LYS A 85 3.99 1.92 1.99
CA LYS A 85 4.77 0.78 2.48
C LYS A 85 4.02 -0.02 3.54
N ARG A 86 2.81 0.42 3.90
CA ARG A 86 1.92 -0.20 4.89
C ARG A 86 0.57 -0.54 4.27
N PRO A 87 0.52 -1.47 3.31
CA PRO A 87 -0.71 -1.74 2.55
C PRO A 87 -1.86 -2.25 3.41
N LEU A 88 -1.58 -3.05 4.43
CA LEU A 88 -2.60 -3.55 5.33
C LEU A 88 -3.29 -2.42 6.11
N GLN A 89 -2.54 -1.43 6.57
CA GLN A 89 -3.07 -0.25 7.26
C GLN A 89 -4.06 0.51 6.37
N GLU A 90 -3.70 0.77 5.13
CA GLU A 90 -4.55 1.47 4.18
C GLU A 90 -5.81 0.67 3.82
N LYS A 91 -5.67 -0.64 3.69
CA LYS A 91 -6.80 -1.52 3.40
C LYS A 91 -7.79 -1.63 4.56
N VAL A 92 -7.32 -1.67 5.79
CA VAL A 92 -8.16 -1.62 6.99
C VAL A 92 -8.84 -0.26 7.12
N ALA A 93 -8.14 0.83 6.82
CA ALA A 93 -8.73 2.17 6.77
C ALA A 93 -9.87 2.25 5.74
N LEU A 94 -9.70 1.66 4.57
CA LEU A 94 -10.72 1.58 3.53
C LEU A 94 -11.95 0.79 4.02
N PHE A 95 -11.74 -0.32 4.71
CA PHE A 95 -12.82 -1.11 5.32
C PHE A 95 -13.61 -0.28 6.34
N TRP A 96 -12.94 0.38 7.26
CA TRP A 96 -13.58 1.21 8.29
C TRP A 96 -14.32 2.42 7.73
N HIS A 97 -13.89 2.94 6.59
CA HIS A 97 -14.56 4.05 5.91
C HIS A 97 -16.00 3.67 5.49
N HIS A 98 -16.26 2.40 5.18
CA HIS A 98 -17.58 1.91 4.81
C HIS A 98 -18.47 1.51 6.00
N VAL A 99 -17.94 1.51 7.18
CA VAL A 99 -18.67 1.23 8.42
C VAL A 99 -19.09 2.55 9.06
#